data_cef4ec21abab729fe09c74aa757a9cd9
#
_entry.id   cef4ec21abab729fe09c74aa757a9cd9
#
_cell.length_a   1.000
_cell.length_b   1.000
_cell.length_c   1.000
_cell.angle_alpha   90.00
_cell.angle_beta   90.00
_cell.angle_gamma   90.00
#
_symmetry.space_group_name_H-M   'P 1'
#
loop_
_entity.id
_entity.type
_entity.pdbx_description
1 polymer ?
#
loop_
_entity_poly.entity_id
_entity_poly.type
_entity_poly.pdbx_seq_one_letter_code
_entity_poly.pdbx_strand_id
1 'polypeptide(L)'
;MRHIQIMSIALAACLLLAAAAARSQDEIALGKTLTTNNCAVCHAFGQGEPNGQGPNLFGIIGRPLAAAPGFKYSAAMKAAAAGKVWDEKLLDQWLTDTQAVAPGNAMTYFEGDEARRRKIIAYLRTLH
;
A
#
# COMPACT_ATOMS: atom_id res chain seq x y z
N MET A 1 -47.86 1.74 -10.23
CA MET A 1 -46.77 1.07 -10.95
C MET A 1 -45.42 1.82 -10.84
N ARG A 2 -45.38 3.15 -11.04
CA ARG A 2 -44.09 3.94 -10.98
C ARG A 2 -43.36 3.87 -9.62
N HIS A 3 -44.10 3.85 -8.48
CA HIS A 3 -43.48 3.80 -7.15
C HIS A 3 -42.80 2.46 -6.84
N ILE A 4 -43.36 1.34 -7.34
CA ILE A 4 -42.77 0.00 -7.16
C ILE A 4 -41.45 -0.13 -7.94
N GLN A 5 -41.38 0.43 -9.13
CA GLN A 5 -40.13 0.44 -9.94
C GLN A 5 -39.01 1.25 -9.29
N ILE A 6 -39.34 2.41 -8.72
CA ILE A 6 -38.37 3.27 -8.04
C ILE A 6 -37.80 2.56 -6.78
N MET A 7 -38.61 1.91 -6.00
CA MET A 7 -38.21 1.14 -4.82
C MET A 7 -37.28 -0.04 -5.21
N SER A 8 -37.60 -0.74 -6.30
CA SER A 8 -36.78 -1.87 -6.77
C SER A 8 -35.41 -1.43 -7.24
N ILE A 9 -35.32 -0.29 -7.93
CA ILE A 9 -34.05 0.28 -8.39
C ILE A 9 -33.18 0.74 -7.21
N ALA A 10 -33.79 1.39 -6.21
CA ALA A 10 -33.08 1.82 -5.00
C ALA A 10 -32.51 0.63 -4.21
N LEU A 11 -33.30 -0.44 -4.05
CA LEU A 11 -32.83 -1.65 -3.36
C LEU A 11 -31.68 -2.33 -4.09
N ALA A 12 -31.76 -2.45 -5.42
CA ALA A 12 -30.70 -3.02 -6.23
C ALA A 12 -29.40 -2.20 -6.14
N ALA A 13 -29.50 -0.87 -6.17
CA ALA A 13 -28.35 0.01 -6.00
C ALA A 13 -27.68 -0.15 -4.63
N CYS A 14 -28.46 -0.24 -3.54
CA CYS A 14 -27.93 -0.48 -2.19
C CYS A 14 -27.20 -1.83 -2.09
N LEU A 15 -27.73 -2.88 -2.71
CA LEU A 15 -27.09 -4.21 -2.71
C LEU A 15 -25.77 -4.21 -3.48
N LEU A 16 -25.68 -3.50 -4.60
CA LEU A 16 -24.46 -3.37 -5.37
C LEU A 16 -23.38 -2.59 -4.62
N LEU A 17 -23.75 -1.51 -3.93
CA LEU A 17 -22.82 -0.73 -3.10
C LEU A 17 -22.31 -1.56 -1.91
N ALA A 18 -23.17 -2.32 -1.26
CA ALA A 18 -22.77 -3.20 -0.16
C ALA A 18 -21.82 -4.30 -0.63
N ALA A 19 -22.05 -4.90 -1.79
CA ALA A 19 -21.17 -5.90 -2.37
C ALA A 19 -19.80 -5.32 -2.76
N ALA A 20 -19.74 -4.10 -3.28
CA ALA A 20 -18.49 -3.42 -3.61
C ALA A 20 -17.67 -3.09 -2.35
N ALA A 21 -18.32 -2.63 -1.29
CA ALA A 21 -17.69 -2.37 0.00
C ALA A 21 -17.13 -3.65 0.63
N ALA A 22 -17.86 -4.76 0.59
CA ALA A 22 -17.38 -6.05 1.09
C ALA A 22 -16.12 -6.51 0.35
N ARG A 23 -16.10 -6.43 -0.98
CA ARG A 23 -14.90 -6.78 -1.77
C ARG A 23 -13.69 -5.92 -1.43
N SER A 24 -13.89 -4.63 -1.20
CA SER A 24 -12.81 -3.73 -0.78
C SER A 24 -12.23 -4.13 0.57
N GLN A 25 -13.06 -4.52 1.53
CA GLN A 25 -12.61 -5.00 2.84
C GLN A 25 -11.85 -6.33 2.74
N ASP A 26 -12.30 -7.25 1.89
CA ASP A 26 -11.60 -8.50 1.64
C ASP A 26 -10.22 -8.26 1.00
N GLU A 27 -10.10 -7.33 0.06
CA GLU A 27 -8.82 -6.96 -0.54
C GLU A 27 -7.85 -6.36 0.50
N ILE A 28 -8.33 -5.49 1.40
CA ILE A 28 -7.53 -4.92 2.48
C ILE A 28 -7.08 -6.02 3.47
N ALA A 29 -7.96 -6.94 3.85
CA ALA A 29 -7.62 -8.04 4.76
C ALA A 29 -6.56 -8.97 4.17
N LEU A 30 -6.70 -9.34 2.90
CA LEU A 30 -5.68 -10.11 2.16
C LEU A 30 -4.38 -9.32 2.02
N GLY A 31 -4.46 -8.03 1.75
CA GLY A 31 -3.32 -7.11 1.70
C GLY A 31 -2.56 -7.06 3.02
N LYS A 32 -3.27 -6.98 4.15
CA LYS A 32 -2.67 -7.06 5.49
C LYS A 32 -1.88 -8.35 5.67
N THR A 33 -2.48 -9.49 5.32
CA THR A 33 -1.83 -10.79 5.43
C THR A 33 -0.57 -10.86 4.57
N LEU A 34 -0.65 -10.43 3.30
CA LEU A 34 0.50 -10.38 2.39
C LEU A 34 1.61 -9.48 2.92
N THR A 35 1.25 -8.28 3.39
CA THR A 35 2.20 -7.31 3.93
C THR A 35 2.87 -7.86 5.21
N THR A 36 2.11 -8.43 6.13
CA THR A 36 2.66 -9.03 7.34
C THR A 36 3.65 -10.16 7.00
N ASN A 37 3.28 -11.05 6.10
CA ASN A 37 4.12 -12.22 5.77
C ASN A 37 5.41 -11.84 5.03
N ASN A 38 5.39 -10.78 4.22
CA ASN A 38 6.54 -10.45 3.36
C ASN A 38 7.36 -9.26 3.88
N CYS A 39 6.79 -8.38 4.68
CA CYS A 39 7.42 -7.11 5.04
C CYS A 39 7.73 -6.97 6.53
N ALA A 40 6.99 -7.66 7.43
CA ALA A 40 7.11 -7.49 8.88
C ALA A 40 8.47 -7.93 9.44
N VAL A 41 9.25 -8.71 8.70
CA VAL A 41 10.60 -9.10 9.10
C VAL A 41 11.55 -7.88 9.15
N CYS A 42 11.26 -6.84 8.35
CA CYS A 42 12.10 -5.65 8.25
C CYS A 42 11.38 -4.35 8.63
N HIS A 43 10.05 -4.28 8.48
CA HIS A 43 9.26 -3.07 8.64
C HIS A 43 8.25 -3.16 9.78
N ALA A 44 8.06 -2.07 10.51
CA ALA A 44 6.94 -1.86 11.42
C ALA A 44 5.76 -1.18 10.67
N PHE A 45 4.56 -1.28 11.24
CA PHE A 45 3.32 -0.75 10.62
C PHE A 45 2.47 0.10 11.58
N GLY A 46 2.78 0.09 12.86
CA GLY A 46 2.05 0.84 13.88
C GLY A 46 2.54 2.27 14.03
N GLN A 47 1.63 3.17 14.41
CA GLN A 47 1.98 4.56 14.72
C GLN A 47 2.99 4.61 15.87
N GLY A 48 4.12 5.28 15.64
CA GLY A 48 5.15 5.44 16.66
C GLY A 48 6.00 4.19 16.93
N GLU A 49 5.78 3.08 16.25
CA GLU A 49 6.66 1.92 16.35
C GLU A 49 8.06 2.25 15.81
N PRO A 50 9.13 1.71 16.42
CA PRO A 50 10.49 1.96 15.97
C PRO A 50 10.74 1.37 14.58
N ASN A 51 11.66 1.98 13.84
CA ASN A 51 12.17 1.40 12.60
C ASN A 51 12.90 0.07 12.88
N GLY A 52 12.78 -0.87 11.95
CA GLY A 52 13.54 -2.12 11.95
C GLY A 52 14.74 -2.03 11.00
N GLN A 53 15.01 -3.10 10.25
CA GLN A 53 15.98 -3.07 9.13
C GLN A 53 15.51 -2.12 8.01
N GLY A 54 14.19 -1.97 7.86
CA GLY A 54 13.54 -0.98 7.01
C GLY A 54 12.81 0.08 7.82
N PRO A 55 12.37 1.17 7.18
CA PRO A 55 11.62 2.23 7.85
C PRO A 55 10.22 1.75 8.25
N ASN A 56 9.65 2.35 9.30
CA ASN A 56 8.24 2.16 9.63
C ASN A 56 7.36 2.65 8.46
N LEU A 57 6.40 1.82 8.04
CA LEU A 57 5.51 2.08 6.91
C LEU A 57 4.20 2.78 7.30
N PHE A 58 3.96 3.07 8.60
CA PHE A 58 2.80 3.87 9.00
C PHE A 58 2.84 5.25 8.33
N GLY A 59 1.75 5.65 7.70
CA GLY A 59 1.66 6.91 6.95
C GLY A 59 2.58 7.01 5.74
N ILE A 60 2.86 5.88 5.06
CA ILE A 60 3.75 5.90 3.89
C ILE A 60 3.17 6.66 2.70
N ILE A 61 1.85 6.56 2.47
CA ILE A 61 1.20 7.29 1.37
C ILE A 61 1.30 8.79 1.58
N GLY A 62 1.81 9.50 0.58
CA GLY A 62 2.06 10.95 0.64
C GLY A 62 3.36 11.35 1.32
N ARG A 63 4.10 10.41 1.92
CA ARG A 63 5.41 10.68 2.52
C ARG A 63 6.45 10.90 1.41
N PRO A 64 7.32 11.93 1.51
CA PRO A 64 8.46 12.04 0.60
C PRO A 64 9.37 10.80 0.66
N LEU A 65 9.96 10.42 -0.47
CA LEU A 65 10.90 9.31 -0.49
C LEU A 65 12.07 9.61 0.43
N ALA A 66 12.60 8.55 1.04
CA ALA A 66 13.73 8.61 1.98
C ALA A 66 13.52 9.55 3.17
N ALA A 67 12.27 9.78 3.61
CA ALA A 67 11.93 10.75 4.66
C ALA A 67 11.26 10.14 5.91
N ALA A 68 11.33 8.83 6.12
CA ALA A 68 10.83 8.25 7.37
C ALA A 68 11.66 8.76 8.55
N PRO A 69 11.02 9.27 9.62
CA PRO A 69 11.71 9.81 10.77
C PRO A 69 12.67 8.81 11.41
N GLY A 70 13.90 9.25 11.69
CA GLY A 70 14.90 8.44 12.39
C GLY A 70 15.48 7.26 11.61
N PHE A 71 15.08 7.04 10.35
CA PHE A 71 15.64 5.97 9.53
C PHE A 71 16.84 6.43 8.69
N LYS A 72 17.92 5.64 8.68
CA LYS A 72 19.14 5.94 7.92
C LYS A 72 19.10 5.27 6.55
N TYR A 73 18.72 6.03 5.53
CA TYR A 73 18.63 5.55 4.16
C TYR A 73 20.00 5.40 3.49
N SER A 74 20.10 4.45 2.55
CA SER A 74 21.26 4.29 1.67
C SER A 74 21.44 5.51 0.74
N ALA A 75 22.66 5.68 0.23
CA ALA A 75 22.94 6.71 -0.77
C ALA A 75 22.10 6.54 -2.04
N ALA A 76 21.92 5.28 -2.49
CA ALA A 76 21.08 4.95 -3.64
C ALA A 76 19.62 5.40 -3.43
N MET A 77 19.03 5.12 -2.25
CA MET A 77 17.66 5.53 -1.95
C MET A 77 17.53 7.06 -1.87
N LYS A 78 18.49 7.75 -1.29
CA LYS A 78 18.52 9.22 -1.25
C LYS A 78 18.63 9.83 -2.64
N ALA A 79 19.44 9.25 -3.51
CA ALA A 79 19.58 9.71 -4.90
C ALA A 79 18.28 9.52 -5.70
N ALA A 80 17.59 8.39 -5.50
CA ALA A 80 16.30 8.12 -6.14
C ALA A 80 15.16 9.00 -5.64
N ALA A 81 15.31 9.61 -4.46
CA ALA A 81 14.23 10.34 -3.76
C ALA A 81 13.86 11.68 -4.42
N ALA A 82 14.75 12.34 -5.13
CA ALA A 82 14.66 13.70 -5.66
C ALA A 82 13.23 14.17 -5.99
N GLY A 83 12.58 14.88 -5.05
CA GLY A 83 11.25 15.48 -5.22
C GLY A 83 10.07 14.48 -5.33
N LYS A 84 10.29 13.18 -5.15
CA LYS A 84 9.26 12.16 -5.25
C LYS A 84 8.56 11.94 -3.91
N VAL A 85 7.28 11.59 -3.98
CA VAL A 85 6.47 11.14 -2.84
C VAL A 85 5.97 9.73 -3.11
N TRP A 86 5.72 8.98 -2.05
CA TRP A 86 5.09 7.69 -2.14
C TRP A 86 3.61 7.84 -2.50
N ASP A 87 3.28 7.64 -3.76
CA ASP A 87 1.92 7.43 -4.22
C ASP A 87 1.72 5.95 -4.60
N GLU A 88 0.49 5.58 -4.94
CA GLU A 88 0.17 4.19 -5.30
C GLU A 88 0.94 3.72 -6.53
N LYS A 89 1.14 4.60 -7.52
CA LYS A 89 1.88 4.28 -8.75
C LYS A 89 3.35 3.99 -8.46
N LEU A 90 3.98 4.81 -7.65
CA LEU A 90 5.39 4.61 -7.29
C LEU A 90 5.55 3.39 -6.38
N LEU A 91 4.59 3.13 -5.48
CA LEU A 91 4.56 1.89 -4.69
C LEU A 91 4.40 0.65 -5.56
N ASP A 92 3.57 0.69 -6.60
CA ASP A 92 3.44 -0.45 -7.53
C ASP A 92 4.75 -0.71 -8.27
N GLN A 93 5.43 0.32 -8.76
CA GLN A 93 6.74 0.22 -9.38
C GLN A 93 7.79 -0.31 -8.40
N TRP A 94 7.80 0.20 -7.17
CA TRP A 94 8.71 -0.22 -6.11
C TRP A 94 8.51 -1.69 -5.74
N LEU A 95 7.27 -2.13 -5.54
CA LEU A 95 6.97 -3.52 -5.21
C LEU A 95 7.22 -4.46 -6.40
N THR A 96 7.09 -3.97 -7.63
CA THR A 96 7.43 -4.75 -8.81
C THR A 96 8.92 -5.08 -8.84
N ASP A 97 9.79 -4.07 -8.66
CA ASP A 97 11.24 -4.25 -8.59
C ASP A 97 11.88 -3.04 -7.93
N THR A 98 12.35 -3.21 -6.70
CA THR A 98 13.01 -2.14 -5.94
C THR A 98 14.29 -1.65 -6.60
N GLN A 99 15.00 -2.52 -7.32
CA GLN A 99 16.25 -2.16 -8.00
C GLN A 99 16.00 -1.34 -9.28
N ALA A 100 14.84 -1.49 -9.91
CA ALA A 100 14.47 -0.64 -11.04
C ALA A 100 14.18 0.81 -10.62
N VAL A 101 13.67 1.02 -9.39
CA VAL A 101 13.36 2.36 -8.86
C VAL A 101 14.59 3.02 -8.22
N ALA A 102 15.38 2.26 -7.46
CA ALA A 102 16.57 2.75 -6.76
C ALA A 102 17.71 1.72 -6.88
N PRO A 103 18.44 1.70 -8.00
CA PRO A 103 19.53 0.75 -8.22
C PRO A 103 20.59 0.82 -7.11
N GLY A 104 20.96 -0.33 -6.55
CA GLY A 104 21.91 -0.41 -5.45
C GLY A 104 21.37 -0.09 -4.07
N ASN A 105 20.05 0.06 -3.90
CA ASN A 105 19.45 0.15 -2.58
C ASN A 105 19.52 -1.20 -1.83
N ALA A 106 19.48 -1.15 -0.49
CA ALA A 106 19.63 -2.32 0.35
C ALA A 106 18.41 -3.26 0.35
N MET A 107 17.22 -2.78 -0.01
CA MET A 107 16.02 -3.59 -0.09
C MET A 107 15.95 -4.26 -1.46
N THR A 108 16.12 -5.57 -1.50
CA THR A 108 15.95 -6.38 -2.71
C THR A 108 14.61 -7.09 -2.62
N TYR A 109 13.60 -6.55 -3.29
CA TYR A 109 12.25 -7.11 -3.31
C TYR A 109 11.69 -7.10 -4.73
N PHE A 110 10.98 -8.16 -5.08
CA PHE A 110 10.32 -8.33 -6.36
C PHE A 110 8.99 -9.05 -6.15
N GLU A 111 7.89 -8.47 -6.63
CA GLU A 111 6.57 -9.10 -6.68
C GLU A 111 5.98 -8.95 -8.09
N GLY A 112 6.03 -10.01 -8.86
CA GLY A 112 5.55 -10.04 -10.24
C GLY A 112 4.04 -10.05 -10.39
N ASP A 113 3.30 -10.49 -9.35
CA ASP A 113 1.84 -10.57 -9.37
C ASP A 113 1.20 -9.19 -9.06
N GLU A 114 0.62 -8.57 -10.09
CA GLU A 114 -0.07 -7.29 -9.97
C GLU A 114 -1.22 -7.32 -8.96
N ALA A 115 -1.99 -8.42 -8.91
CA ALA A 115 -3.11 -8.52 -7.97
C ALA A 115 -2.63 -8.57 -6.51
N ARG A 116 -1.48 -9.17 -6.24
CA ARG A 116 -0.85 -9.17 -4.92
C ARG A 116 -0.34 -7.77 -4.56
N ARG A 117 0.36 -7.09 -5.48
CA ARG A 117 0.84 -5.72 -5.26
C ARG A 117 -0.32 -4.77 -4.96
N ARG A 118 -1.41 -4.84 -5.73
CA ARG A 118 -2.61 -4.03 -5.50
C ARG A 118 -3.19 -4.21 -4.10
N LYS A 119 -3.28 -5.45 -3.60
CA LYS A 119 -3.76 -5.76 -2.25
C LYS A 119 -2.82 -5.21 -1.17
N ILE A 120 -1.52 -5.37 -1.34
CA ILE A 120 -0.51 -4.78 -0.43
C ILE A 120 -0.70 -3.26 -0.36
N ILE A 121 -0.81 -2.59 -1.51
CA ILE A 121 -1.01 -1.14 -1.58
C ILE A 121 -2.34 -0.73 -0.93
N ALA A 122 -3.43 -1.47 -1.17
CA ALA A 122 -4.71 -1.22 -0.53
C ALA A 122 -4.63 -1.26 1.00
N TYR A 123 -3.88 -2.19 1.57
CA TYR A 123 -3.62 -2.21 3.00
C TYR A 123 -2.73 -1.06 3.46
N LEU A 124 -1.61 -0.78 2.78
CA LEU A 124 -0.70 0.32 3.15
C LEU A 124 -1.40 1.68 3.16
N ARG A 125 -2.40 1.88 2.31
CA ARG A 125 -3.25 3.09 2.32
C ARG A 125 -4.05 3.26 3.60
N THR A 126 -4.33 2.21 4.35
CA THR A 126 -5.09 2.27 5.60
C THR A 126 -4.23 2.66 6.80
N LEU A 127 -2.91 2.70 6.64
CA LEU A 127 -1.96 3.01 7.71
C LEU A 127 -1.77 4.54 7.87
N HIS A 128 -2.71 5.21 8.54
CA HIS A 128 -2.67 6.66 8.81
C HIS A 128 -3.38 7.01 10.13
#